data_1b6092f8272cbb29c2d1cc37ea985a2b
#
_entry.id   1b6092f8272cbb29c2d1cc37ea985a2b
#
_cell.length_a   1.000
_cell.length_b   1.000
_cell.length_c   1.000
_cell.angle_alpha   90.00
_cell.angle_beta   90.00
_cell.angle_gamma   90.00
#
_symmetry.space_group_name_H-M   'P 1'
#
loop_
_entity.id
_entity.type
_entity.pdbx_description
1 polymer ?
#
loop_
_entity_poly.entity_id
_entity_poly.type
_entity_poly.pdbx_seq_one_letter_code
_entity_poly.pdbx_strand_id
1 'polypeptide(L)'
;MTSPAPVTQPPRPEVVPDLPGELYIETTNRCNLRCRTCPQYWGMDEAQADLSPAQVTRILSYFPMVRRVVLHGIGEPLLNPELPAILRAVKATGAYALFNTNGLLLRGRVARGLVEEGLDELRISVDSATPETYAAVRGANGLGRILANIRAFTTIKRESGRDLPKVSLWLTGMKTNIGELPALVSLAADVGISEVYLQRLVYSGRGLAIAGESLFSAPGPAEVAAVRRAEKLALELGIALRGSGEVSSGDLVTLTDAPEQPYQRCRRPWTLMYVTANGN
;
A
#
# COMPACT_ATOMS: atom_id res chain seq x y z
N MET A 1 -0.51 -37.09 11.81
CA MET A 1 -0.53 -35.64 12.16
C MET A 1 -1.96 -35.19 11.93
N THR A 2 -2.69 -34.93 13.00
CA THR A 2 -4.10 -34.52 12.92
C THR A 2 -4.15 -33.07 12.45
N SER A 3 -4.88 -32.81 11.35
CA SER A 3 -5.19 -31.45 10.88
C SER A 3 -5.76 -30.62 12.03
N PRO A 4 -5.31 -29.38 12.26
CA PRO A 4 -5.93 -28.53 13.28
C PRO A 4 -7.40 -28.33 12.92
N ALA A 5 -8.27 -28.41 13.93
CA ALA A 5 -9.70 -28.18 13.76
C ALA A 5 -9.97 -26.82 13.11
N PRO A 6 -10.97 -26.71 12.22
CA PRO A 6 -11.29 -25.44 11.60
C PRO A 6 -11.66 -24.43 12.68
N VAL A 7 -10.95 -23.30 12.73
CA VAL A 7 -11.27 -22.18 13.60
C VAL A 7 -12.63 -21.64 13.16
N THR A 8 -13.68 -21.97 13.92
CA THR A 8 -15.02 -21.44 13.69
C THR A 8 -15.00 -19.94 13.97
N GLN A 9 -15.06 -19.16 12.91
CA GLN A 9 -15.18 -17.70 13.07
C GLN A 9 -16.57 -17.37 13.63
N PRO A 10 -16.69 -16.42 14.57
CA PRO A 10 -17.99 -16.00 15.08
C PRO A 10 -18.88 -15.51 13.94
N PRO A 11 -20.22 -15.68 14.04
CA PRO A 11 -21.15 -15.22 13.02
C PRO A 11 -20.95 -13.73 12.75
N ARG A 12 -21.19 -13.31 11.51
CA ARG A 12 -21.13 -11.91 11.10
C ARG A 12 -22.42 -11.23 11.53
N PRO A 13 -22.37 -10.17 12.34
CA PRO A 13 -23.58 -9.46 12.71
C PRO A 13 -24.13 -8.68 11.49
N GLU A 14 -25.44 -8.57 11.36
CA GLU A 14 -26.10 -7.75 10.34
C GLU A 14 -25.88 -6.26 10.62
N VAL A 15 -25.77 -5.91 11.90
CA VAL A 15 -25.48 -4.55 12.37
C VAL A 15 -24.11 -4.56 13.03
N VAL A 16 -23.27 -3.58 12.69
CA VAL A 16 -21.95 -3.42 13.32
C VAL A 16 -22.16 -2.99 14.77
N PRO A 17 -21.75 -3.80 15.76
CA PRO A 17 -22.02 -3.51 17.17
C PRO A 17 -21.18 -2.32 17.68
N ASP A 18 -19.98 -2.12 17.13
CA ASP A 18 -19.03 -1.10 17.55
C ASP A 18 -18.53 -0.28 16.37
N LEU A 19 -18.14 0.97 16.63
CA LEU A 19 -17.49 1.78 15.60
C LEU A 19 -16.13 1.16 15.21
N PRO A 20 -15.78 1.19 13.92
CA PRO A 20 -14.52 0.63 13.44
C PRO A 20 -13.33 1.37 14.05
N GLY A 21 -12.32 0.60 14.46
CA GLY A 21 -11.05 1.15 14.98
C GLY A 21 -10.07 1.52 13.87
N GLU A 22 -10.41 1.27 12.59
CA GLU A 22 -9.58 1.58 11.44
C GLU A 22 -10.37 2.43 10.43
N LEU A 23 -9.76 3.54 9.99
CA LEU A 23 -10.31 4.43 8.98
C LEU A 23 -9.40 4.49 7.77
N TYR A 24 -9.98 4.38 6.58
CA TYR A 24 -9.38 4.79 5.33
C TYR A 24 -9.98 6.12 4.92
N ILE A 25 -9.16 7.15 4.84
CA ILE A 25 -9.59 8.51 4.48
C ILE A 25 -8.84 8.90 3.21
N GLU A 26 -9.56 8.94 2.10
CA GLU A 26 -8.99 9.40 0.85
C GLU A 26 -8.84 10.92 0.89
N THR A 27 -7.63 11.39 1.11
CA THR A 27 -7.35 12.84 1.24
C THR A 27 -7.49 13.61 -0.06
N THR A 28 -7.38 12.93 -1.19
CA THR A 28 -7.59 13.44 -2.55
C THR A 28 -7.85 12.28 -3.49
N ASN A 29 -8.72 12.46 -4.47
CA ASN A 29 -8.90 11.52 -5.57
C ASN A 29 -8.13 11.93 -6.84
N ARG A 30 -7.31 12.99 -6.78
CA ARG A 30 -6.41 13.40 -7.87
C ARG A 30 -5.13 12.56 -7.84
N CYS A 31 -4.63 12.18 -9.01
CA CYS A 31 -3.36 11.47 -9.15
C CYS A 31 -2.55 12.02 -10.32
N ASN A 32 -1.22 12.06 -10.16
CA ASN A 32 -0.27 12.46 -11.19
C ASN A 32 0.25 11.28 -12.03
N LEU A 33 -0.30 10.07 -11.82
CA LEU A 33 -0.04 8.88 -12.63
C LEU A 33 -1.33 8.31 -13.20
N ARG A 34 -1.19 7.46 -14.22
CA ARG A 34 -2.25 6.70 -14.88
C ARG A 34 -1.87 5.23 -14.93
N CYS A 35 -1.71 4.61 -13.73
CA CYS A 35 -1.29 3.22 -13.61
C CYS A 35 -2.31 2.27 -14.24
N ARG A 36 -1.85 1.34 -15.05
CA ARG A 36 -2.71 0.39 -15.80
C ARG A 36 -3.44 -0.62 -14.94
N THR A 37 -3.11 -0.69 -13.64
CA THR A 37 -3.83 -1.48 -12.64
C THR A 37 -4.89 -0.67 -11.88
N CYS A 38 -4.92 0.67 -12.05
CA CYS A 38 -5.74 1.58 -11.25
C CYS A 38 -7.01 2.00 -12.00
N PRO A 39 -8.17 2.11 -11.32
CA PRO A 39 -9.40 2.66 -11.91
C PRO A 39 -9.22 4.05 -12.52
N GLN A 40 -8.34 4.88 -11.99
CA GLN A 40 -8.00 6.21 -12.55
C GLN A 40 -7.58 6.17 -14.02
N TYR A 41 -7.00 5.07 -14.47
CA TYR A 41 -6.59 4.91 -15.88
C TYR A 41 -7.77 4.93 -16.84
N TRP A 42 -8.90 4.39 -16.39
CA TRP A 42 -10.11 4.21 -17.21
C TRP A 42 -11.09 5.38 -17.11
N GLY A 43 -10.79 6.33 -16.25
CA GLY A 43 -11.68 7.40 -15.87
C GLY A 43 -12.55 7.04 -14.67
N MET A 44 -12.87 8.04 -13.90
CA MET A 44 -13.78 7.95 -12.77
C MET A 44 -14.88 8.98 -12.97
N ASP A 45 -16.10 8.61 -12.61
CA ASP A 45 -17.26 9.48 -12.72
C ASP A 45 -17.35 10.48 -11.54
N GLU A 46 -16.50 10.33 -10.53
CA GLU A 46 -16.45 11.22 -9.38
C GLU A 46 -15.73 12.53 -9.69
N ALA A 47 -16.31 13.64 -9.21
CA ALA A 47 -15.65 14.94 -9.27
C ALA A 47 -14.33 14.92 -8.51
N GLN A 48 -13.31 15.61 -9.02
CA GLN A 48 -12.05 15.77 -8.32
C GLN A 48 -12.25 16.60 -7.04
N ALA A 49 -11.73 16.08 -5.93
CA ALA A 49 -11.86 16.70 -4.61
C ALA A 49 -10.62 16.48 -3.75
N ASP A 50 -10.44 17.39 -2.82
CA ASP A 50 -9.47 17.31 -1.74
C ASP A 50 -10.22 17.49 -0.41
N LEU A 51 -9.94 16.64 0.57
CA LEU A 51 -10.40 16.86 1.94
C LEU A 51 -9.53 17.91 2.63
N SER A 52 -10.19 18.83 3.33
CA SER A 52 -9.54 19.80 4.20
C SER A 52 -9.26 19.21 5.60
N PRO A 53 -8.32 19.78 6.37
CA PRO A 53 -8.10 19.39 7.77
C PRO A 53 -9.36 19.47 8.64
N ALA A 54 -10.21 20.47 8.41
CA ALA A 54 -11.46 20.63 9.15
C ALA A 54 -12.45 19.47 8.90
N GLN A 55 -12.58 19.03 7.64
CA GLN A 55 -13.40 17.88 7.28
C GLN A 55 -12.84 16.59 7.92
N VAL A 56 -11.53 16.38 7.85
CA VAL A 56 -10.89 15.21 8.49
C VAL A 56 -11.07 15.25 10.01
N THR A 57 -10.89 16.39 10.67
CA THR A 57 -11.15 16.53 12.10
C THR A 57 -12.61 16.19 12.46
N ARG A 58 -13.56 16.64 11.63
CA ARG A 58 -14.97 16.29 11.81
C ARG A 58 -15.20 14.79 11.65
N ILE A 59 -14.61 14.15 10.64
CA ILE A 59 -14.70 12.69 10.47
C ILE A 59 -14.15 11.99 11.71
N LEU A 60 -12.96 12.36 12.17
CA LEU A 60 -12.32 11.76 13.35
C LEU A 60 -13.15 11.92 14.63
N SER A 61 -13.92 13.01 14.78
CA SER A 61 -14.78 13.23 15.96
C SER A 61 -15.91 12.19 16.08
N TYR A 62 -16.31 11.54 14.99
CA TYR A 62 -17.28 10.43 15.04
C TYR A 62 -16.65 9.08 15.44
N PHE A 63 -15.31 8.99 15.50
CA PHE A 63 -14.58 7.75 15.78
C PHE A 63 -13.60 7.93 16.96
N PRO A 64 -14.07 8.15 18.18
CA PRO A 64 -13.22 8.49 19.33
C PRO A 64 -12.25 7.37 19.72
N MET A 65 -12.52 6.13 19.28
CA MET A 65 -11.66 4.96 19.56
C MET A 65 -10.84 4.54 18.36
N VAL A 66 -10.65 5.43 17.37
CA VAL A 66 -9.81 5.11 16.21
C VAL A 66 -8.37 4.85 16.61
N ARG A 67 -7.83 3.74 16.13
CA ARG A 67 -6.45 3.32 16.42
C ARG A 67 -5.53 3.42 15.20
N ARG A 68 -6.11 3.38 14.01
CA ARG A 68 -5.35 3.39 12.75
C ARG A 68 -6.06 4.18 11.68
N VAL A 69 -5.34 5.10 11.06
CA VAL A 69 -5.84 5.91 9.95
C VAL A 69 -4.93 5.76 8.75
N VAL A 70 -5.51 5.31 7.64
CA VAL A 70 -4.84 5.17 6.35
C VAL A 70 -5.25 6.34 5.47
N LEU A 71 -4.32 7.26 5.21
CA LEU A 71 -4.58 8.50 4.47
C LEU A 71 -4.36 8.31 2.97
N HIS A 72 -5.01 7.30 2.38
CA HIS A 72 -4.98 7.12 0.93
C HIS A 72 -6.29 6.53 0.39
N GLY A 73 -6.47 6.68 -0.91
CA GLY A 73 -7.50 6.05 -1.71
C GLY A 73 -6.98 5.75 -3.12
N ILE A 74 -7.70 6.19 -4.12
CA ILE A 74 -7.33 6.06 -5.54
C ILE A 74 -6.35 7.16 -5.95
N GLY A 75 -6.39 8.33 -5.30
CA GLY A 75 -5.52 9.45 -5.57
C GLY A 75 -4.09 9.30 -5.04
N GLU A 76 -3.27 10.31 -5.31
CA GLU A 76 -1.92 10.45 -4.73
C GLU A 76 -1.97 11.43 -3.56
N PRO A 77 -1.80 10.98 -2.31
CA PRO A 77 -1.94 11.84 -1.12
C PRO A 77 -1.04 13.07 -1.13
N LEU A 78 0.15 12.99 -1.70
CA LEU A 78 1.10 14.11 -1.78
C LEU A 78 0.66 15.23 -2.74
N LEU A 79 -0.45 15.06 -3.46
CA LEU A 79 -1.08 16.14 -4.23
C LEU A 79 -2.01 17.01 -3.38
N ASN A 80 -2.44 16.55 -2.21
CA ASN A 80 -3.18 17.40 -1.29
C ASN A 80 -2.19 18.32 -0.54
N PRO A 81 -2.22 19.65 -0.75
CA PRO A 81 -1.27 20.56 -0.12
C PRO A 81 -1.46 20.67 1.40
N GLU A 82 -2.65 20.28 1.89
CA GLU A 82 -2.97 20.31 3.31
C GLU A 82 -2.69 18.97 4.03
N LEU A 83 -2.09 17.99 3.34
CA LEU A 83 -1.76 16.69 3.93
C LEU A 83 -0.97 16.79 5.25
N PRO A 84 0.01 17.70 5.44
CA PRO A 84 0.69 17.85 6.73
C PRO A 84 -0.26 18.25 7.86
N ALA A 85 -1.19 19.17 7.60
CA ALA A 85 -2.18 19.60 8.60
C ALA A 85 -3.21 18.49 8.89
N ILE A 86 -3.58 17.71 7.87
CA ILE A 86 -4.42 16.51 8.03
C ILE A 86 -3.69 15.47 8.90
N LEU A 87 -2.41 15.22 8.62
CA LEU A 87 -1.60 14.29 9.40
C LEU A 87 -1.52 14.71 10.87
N ARG A 88 -1.31 15.99 11.14
CA ARG A 88 -1.33 16.55 12.50
C ARG A 88 -2.66 16.31 13.20
N ALA A 89 -3.79 16.51 12.53
CA ALA A 89 -5.12 16.24 13.08
C ALA A 89 -5.29 14.75 13.44
N VAL A 90 -4.82 13.85 12.59
CA VAL A 90 -4.83 12.40 12.87
C VAL A 90 -3.94 12.08 14.08
N LYS A 91 -2.72 12.60 14.10
CA LYS A 91 -1.78 12.35 15.22
C LYS A 91 -2.28 12.88 16.56
N ALA A 92 -3.09 13.95 16.56
CA ALA A 92 -3.73 14.47 17.77
C ALA A 92 -4.72 13.47 18.42
N THR A 93 -5.25 12.50 17.68
CA THR A 93 -6.09 11.42 18.24
C THR A 93 -5.28 10.28 18.87
N GLY A 94 -3.96 10.25 18.72
CA GLY A 94 -3.10 9.14 19.10
C GLY A 94 -3.10 7.95 18.11
N ALA A 95 -3.84 8.04 17.04
CA ALA A 95 -3.92 6.97 16.05
C ALA A 95 -2.60 6.77 15.28
N TYR A 96 -2.35 5.55 14.86
CA TYR A 96 -1.29 5.20 13.92
C TYR A 96 -1.65 5.69 12.52
N ALA A 97 -0.83 6.58 11.96
CA ALA A 97 -1.06 7.22 10.68
C ALA A 97 -0.15 6.66 9.59
N LEU A 98 -0.71 6.30 8.46
CA LEU A 98 0.05 5.82 7.30
C LEU A 98 -0.62 6.18 5.98
N PHE A 99 0.15 6.11 4.90
CA PHE A 99 -0.39 6.14 3.54
C PHE A 99 0.53 5.49 2.51
N ASN A 100 -0.03 5.18 1.34
CA ASN A 100 0.72 4.77 0.18
C ASN A 100 0.94 5.98 -0.74
N THR A 101 2.11 6.05 -1.36
CA THR A 101 2.46 7.08 -2.36
C THR A 101 3.17 6.47 -3.55
N ASN A 102 3.05 7.11 -4.70
CA ASN A 102 3.88 6.78 -5.86
C ASN A 102 5.31 7.34 -5.77
N GLY A 103 5.63 8.13 -4.74
CA GLY A 103 6.96 8.63 -4.43
C GLY A 103 7.48 9.77 -5.32
N LEU A 104 6.79 10.15 -6.39
CA LEU A 104 7.27 11.19 -7.32
C LEU A 104 7.36 12.58 -6.69
N LEU A 105 6.54 12.87 -5.69
CA LEU A 105 6.48 14.13 -4.97
C LEU A 105 7.17 14.09 -3.59
N LEU A 106 7.77 12.95 -3.22
CA LEU A 106 8.42 12.73 -1.92
C LEU A 106 9.78 13.44 -1.87
N ARG A 107 9.79 14.79 -1.78
CA ARG A 107 11.00 15.58 -1.81
C ARG A 107 10.89 16.91 -1.03
N GLY A 108 12.04 17.48 -0.65
CA GLY A 108 12.16 18.80 -0.08
C GLY A 108 11.30 19.01 1.17
N ARG A 109 10.46 20.06 1.15
CA ARG A 109 9.58 20.42 2.27
C ARG A 109 8.55 19.33 2.58
N VAL A 110 7.99 18.67 1.55
CA VAL A 110 7.01 17.59 1.74
C VAL A 110 7.64 16.46 2.54
N ALA A 111 8.81 15.99 2.13
CA ALA A 111 9.52 14.90 2.80
C ALA A 111 9.83 15.24 4.27
N ARG A 112 10.32 16.44 4.54
CA ARG A 112 10.59 16.92 5.91
C ARG A 112 9.31 17.00 6.75
N GLY A 113 8.24 17.56 6.20
CA GLY A 113 6.96 17.69 6.90
C GLY A 113 6.38 16.35 7.34
N LEU A 114 6.52 15.28 6.55
CA LEU A 114 6.05 13.95 6.95
C LEU A 114 6.79 13.41 8.19
N VAL A 115 8.09 13.67 8.28
CA VAL A 115 8.91 13.27 9.44
C VAL A 115 8.56 14.14 10.66
N GLU A 116 8.45 15.45 10.47
CA GLU A 116 8.18 16.43 11.53
C GLU A 116 6.79 16.23 12.16
N GLU A 117 5.77 16.00 11.33
CA GLU A 117 4.38 15.78 11.78
C GLU A 117 4.14 14.37 12.35
N GLY A 118 5.15 13.50 12.35
CA GLY A 118 5.10 12.21 13.03
C GLY A 118 4.31 11.13 12.28
N LEU A 119 4.45 11.06 10.95
CA LEU A 119 3.95 9.93 10.18
C LEU A 119 4.54 8.63 10.74
N ASP A 120 3.72 7.59 10.92
CA ASP A 120 4.20 6.31 11.47
C ASP A 120 4.69 5.35 10.38
N GLU A 121 4.06 5.36 9.20
CA GLU A 121 4.45 4.44 8.12
C GLU A 121 4.22 5.08 6.74
N LEU A 122 5.19 4.92 5.86
CA LEU A 122 5.14 5.33 4.46
C LEU A 122 5.38 4.13 3.54
N ARG A 123 4.41 3.87 2.69
CA ARG A 123 4.45 2.78 1.71
C ARG A 123 4.68 3.36 0.32
N ILE A 124 5.78 3.00 -0.31
CA ILE A 124 6.12 3.53 -1.62
C ILE A 124 5.85 2.48 -2.69
N SER A 125 4.87 2.76 -3.53
CA SER A 125 4.46 1.85 -4.59
C SER A 125 5.41 1.97 -5.79
N VAL A 126 6.22 0.94 -6.04
CA VAL A 126 7.23 0.94 -7.12
C VAL A 126 6.83 0.03 -8.28
N ASP A 127 6.34 -1.18 -8.02
CA ASP A 127 5.85 -2.20 -8.97
C ASP A 127 6.88 -2.73 -9.99
N SER A 128 8.12 -2.26 -10.01
CA SER A 128 9.16 -2.79 -10.88
C SER A 128 10.56 -2.36 -10.45
N ALA A 129 11.57 -3.04 -10.98
CA ALA A 129 12.97 -2.69 -10.78
C ALA A 129 13.63 -2.13 -12.07
N THR A 130 12.93 -2.15 -13.22
CA THR A 130 13.40 -1.61 -14.49
C THR A 130 12.54 -0.43 -14.96
N PRO A 131 13.13 0.58 -15.62
CA PRO A 131 12.39 1.71 -16.17
C PRO A 131 11.30 1.30 -17.17
N GLU A 132 11.54 0.27 -17.94
CA GLU A 132 10.65 -0.24 -19.00
C GLU A 132 9.38 -0.83 -18.38
N THR A 133 9.52 -1.75 -17.44
CA THR A 133 8.38 -2.35 -16.73
C THR A 133 7.67 -1.31 -15.87
N TYR A 134 8.42 -0.39 -15.22
CA TYR A 134 7.82 0.71 -14.50
C TYR A 134 6.91 1.54 -15.40
N ALA A 135 7.40 1.97 -16.58
CA ALA A 135 6.61 2.75 -17.52
C ALA A 135 5.39 1.98 -18.04
N ALA A 136 5.55 0.67 -18.31
CA ALA A 136 4.45 -0.18 -18.76
C ALA A 136 3.34 -0.35 -17.72
N VAL A 137 3.67 -0.44 -16.43
CA VAL A 137 2.70 -0.62 -15.32
C VAL A 137 2.16 0.72 -14.84
N ARG A 138 3.03 1.71 -14.62
CA ARG A 138 2.69 3.00 -14.00
C ARG A 138 2.26 4.10 -14.97
N GLY A 139 2.44 3.87 -16.27
CA GLY A 139 2.01 4.79 -17.33
C GLY A 139 2.91 6.01 -17.53
N ALA A 140 4.08 6.05 -16.90
CA ALA A 140 5.04 7.14 -17.04
C ALA A 140 6.46 6.71 -16.64
N ASN A 141 7.48 7.34 -17.21
CA ASN A 141 8.86 7.18 -16.76
C ASN A 141 9.08 7.93 -15.43
N GLY A 142 9.50 7.21 -14.40
CA GLY A 142 9.64 7.84 -13.07
C GLY A 142 10.55 7.11 -12.10
N LEU A 143 10.95 5.86 -12.40
CA LEU A 143 11.69 5.00 -11.48
C LEU A 143 12.95 5.67 -10.92
N GLY A 144 13.80 6.22 -11.76
CA GLY A 144 15.04 6.90 -11.31
C GLY A 144 14.76 8.09 -10.39
N ARG A 145 13.68 8.86 -10.66
CA ARG A 145 13.25 9.97 -9.79
C ARG A 145 12.77 9.47 -8.43
N ILE A 146 11.98 8.40 -8.41
CA ILE A 146 11.48 7.82 -7.16
C ILE A 146 12.65 7.32 -6.32
N LEU A 147 13.60 6.57 -6.90
CA LEU A 147 14.79 6.09 -6.19
C LEU A 147 15.63 7.25 -5.62
N ALA A 148 15.80 8.34 -6.37
CA ALA A 148 16.46 9.54 -5.87
C ALA A 148 15.69 10.19 -4.71
N ASN A 149 14.36 10.27 -4.81
CA ASN A 149 13.51 10.80 -3.74
C ASN A 149 13.56 9.92 -2.49
N ILE A 150 13.57 8.59 -2.64
CA ILE A 150 13.69 7.65 -1.52
C ILE A 150 15.03 7.85 -0.80
N ARG A 151 16.16 7.90 -1.52
CA ARG A 151 17.47 8.18 -0.92
C ARG A 151 17.49 9.51 -0.16
N ALA A 152 16.91 10.55 -0.74
CA ALA A 152 16.79 11.86 -0.06
C ALA A 152 15.92 11.75 1.21
N PHE A 153 14.81 11.03 1.15
CA PHE A 153 13.91 10.83 2.29
C PHE A 153 14.58 10.03 3.42
N THR A 154 15.26 8.93 3.11
CA THR A 154 16.00 8.14 4.10
C THR A 154 17.12 8.97 4.75
N THR A 155 17.76 9.87 3.99
CA THR A 155 18.74 10.80 4.54
C THR A 155 18.09 11.81 5.50
N ILE A 156 16.98 12.45 5.12
CA ILE A 156 16.22 13.37 5.98
C ILE A 156 15.81 12.67 7.29
N LYS A 157 15.27 11.48 7.19
CA LYS A 157 14.88 10.68 8.36
C LYS A 157 16.06 10.42 9.29
N ARG A 158 17.20 9.96 8.75
CA ARG A 158 18.41 9.72 9.53
C ARG A 158 18.94 10.98 10.21
N GLU A 159 18.99 12.10 9.49
CA GLU A 159 19.45 13.39 10.01
C GLU A 159 18.53 13.96 11.12
N SER A 160 17.23 13.62 11.07
CA SER A 160 16.28 14.00 12.11
C SER A 160 16.41 13.19 13.40
N GLY A 161 17.23 12.13 13.42
CA GLY A 161 17.36 11.21 14.54
C GLY A 161 16.11 10.42 14.88
N ARG A 162 15.12 10.33 13.96
CA ARG A 162 13.84 9.65 14.20
C ARG A 162 13.83 8.28 13.54
N ASP A 163 13.27 7.29 14.22
CA ASP A 163 13.04 5.96 13.67
C ASP A 163 11.82 5.90 12.74
N LEU A 164 10.87 6.80 12.92
CA LEU A 164 9.67 6.91 12.11
C LEU A 164 9.81 7.99 11.01
N PRO A 165 9.06 7.86 9.92
CA PRO A 165 8.16 6.73 9.60
C PRO A 165 8.90 5.45 9.24
N LYS A 166 8.28 4.29 9.47
CA LYS A 166 8.68 3.05 8.82
C LYS A 166 8.47 3.21 7.32
N VAL A 167 9.42 2.75 6.51
CA VAL A 167 9.32 2.88 5.05
C VAL A 167 9.46 1.52 4.40
N SER A 168 8.55 1.22 3.47
CA SER A 168 8.57 -0.03 2.71
C SER A 168 8.34 0.20 1.22
N LEU A 169 8.93 -0.65 0.37
CA LEU A 169 8.63 -0.70 -1.05
C LEU A 169 7.51 -1.70 -1.32
N TRP A 170 6.52 -1.28 -2.08
CA TRP A 170 5.36 -2.10 -2.40
C TRP A 170 5.32 -2.46 -3.88
N LEU A 171 5.18 -3.76 -4.15
CA LEU A 171 4.98 -4.34 -5.48
C LEU A 171 3.60 -4.99 -5.52
N THR A 172 2.73 -4.55 -6.41
CA THR A 172 1.55 -5.32 -6.80
C THR A 172 1.98 -6.44 -7.74
N GLY A 173 2.02 -7.66 -7.22
CA GLY A 173 2.54 -8.82 -7.96
C GLY A 173 1.62 -9.23 -9.11
N MET A 174 2.19 -9.25 -10.30
CA MET A 174 1.56 -9.67 -11.55
C MET A 174 2.50 -10.56 -12.34
N LYS A 175 1.99 -11.35 -13.28
CA LYS A 175 2.85 -12.15 -14.18
C LYS A 175 3.84 -11.29 -14.95
N THR A 176 3.40 -10.11 -15.35
CA THR A 176 4.22 -9.12 -16.08
C THR A 176 5.43 -8.63 -15.28
N ASN A 177 5.38 -8.54 -13.94
CA ASN A 177 6.43 -7.89 -13.16
C ASN A 177 7.10 -8.75 -12.07
N ILE A 178 6.52 -9.90 -11.72
CA ILE A 178 7.03 -10.71 -10.59
C ILE A 178 8.46 -11.20 -10.80
N GLY A 179 8.89 -11.37 -12.05
CA GLY A 179 10.27 -11.71 -12.39
C GLY A 179 11.31 -10.72 -11.88
N GLU A 180 10.89 -9.46 -11.65
CA GLU A 180 11.75 -8.38 -11.15
C GLU A 180 11.79 -8.28 -9.62
N LEU A 181 11.03 -9.09 -8.89
CA LEU A 181 11.01 -9.05 -7.42
C LEU A 181 12.41 -9.20 -6.77
N PRO A 182 13.31 -10.10 -7.24
CA PRO A 182 14.68 -10.15 -6.70
C PRO A 182 15.44 -8.84 -6.89
N ALA A 183 15.32 -8.21 -8.06
CA ALA A 183 15.97 -6.92 -8.34
C ALA A 183 15.36 -5.79 -7.48
N LEU A 184 14.06 -5.82 -7.21
CA LEU A 184 13.42 -4.86 -6.31
C LEU A 184 13.91 -5.02 -4.85
N VAL A 185 14.17 -6.25 -4.40
CA VAL A 185 14.80 -6.52 -3.10
C VAL A 185 16.20 -5.89 -3.04
N SER A 186 17.01 -6.06 -4.09
CA SER A 186 18.33 -5.38 -4.17
C SER A 186 18.19 -3.86 -4.16
N LEU A 187 17.26 -3.30 -4.94
CA LEU A 187 17.00 -1.86 -4.94
C LEU A 187 16.57 -1.34 -3.56
N ALA A 188 15.80 -2.09 -2.80
CA ALA A 188 15.42 -1.72 -1.44
C ALA A 188 16.66 -1.56 -0.55
N ALA A 189 17.57 -2.53 -0.60
CA ALA A 189 18.85 -2.47 0.14
C ALA A 189 19.69 -1.25 -0.29
N ASP A 190 19.82 -1.00 -1.60
CA ASP A 190 20.60 0.09 -2.18
C ASP A 190 20.07 1.49 -1.79
N VAL A 191 18.77 1.63 -1.56
CA VAL A 191 18.16 2.91 -1.14
C VAL A 191 17.94 3.00 0.37
N GLY A 192 18.40 2.01 1.14
CA GLY A 192 18.31 2.00 2.60
C GLY A 192 16.92 1.69 3.16
N ILE A 193 16.12 0.90 2.44
CA ILE A 193 14.81 0.41 2.86
C ILE A 193 14.93 -1.04 3.31
N SER A 194 14.41 -1.35 4.50
CA SER A 194 14.51 -2.67 5.12
C SER A 194 13.32 -3.60 4.87
N GLU A 195 12.29 -3.14 4.15
CA GLU A 195 11.09 -3.94 3.90
C GLU A 195 10.60 -3.82 2.46
N VAL A 196 10.30 -4.96 1.85
CA VAL A 196 9.58 -5.09 0.57
C VAL A 196 8.29 -5.85 0.82
N TYR A 197 7.18 -5.34 0.27
CA TYR A 197 5.87 -5.94 0.42
C TYR A 197 5.30 -6.37 -0.94
N LEU A 198 5.03 -7.67 -1.08
CA LEU A 198 4.38 -8.26 -2.25
C LEU A 198 2.86 -8.24 -2.04
N GLN A 199 2.19 -7.31 -2.72
CA GLN A 199 0.74 -7.16 -2.66
C GLN A 199 0.06 -8.00 -3.73
N ARG A 200 -1.07 -8.63 -3.37
CA ARG A 200 -1.95 -9.26 -4.34
C ARG A 200 -2.61 -8.24 -5.25
N LEU A 201 -2.73 -8.60 -6.53
CA LEU A 201 -3.50 -7.83 -7.50
C LEU A 201 -5.00 -7.88 -7.13
N VAL A 202 -5.63 -6.71 -7.11
CA VAL A 202 -7.08 -6.58 -7.02
C VAL A 202 -7.65 -6.42 -8.43
N TYR A 203 -8.60 -7.27 -8.80
CA TYR A 203 -9.15 -7.27 -10.15
C TYR A 203 -10.22 -6.19 -10.33
N SER A 204 -10.04 -5.36 -11.34
CA SER A 204 -11.11 -4.48 -11.86
C SER A 204 -11.69 -4.99 -13.19
N GLY A 205 -11.10 -6.05 -13.75
CA GLY A 205 -11.43 -6.56 -15.07
C GLY A 205 -10.89 -5.71 -16.22
N ARG A 206 -10.03 -4.72 -15.93
CA ARG A 206 -9.53 -3.76 -16.93
C ARG A 206 -8.00 -3.59 -16.81
N GLY A 207 -7.38 -3.20 -17.91
CA GLY A 207 -5.94 -2.95 -18.00
C GLY A 207 -5.10 -4.16 -17.63
N LEU A 208 -4.21 -3.97 -16.65
CA LEU A 208 -3.44 -5.06 -16.05
C LEU A 208 -4.12 -5.66 -14.81
N ALA A 209 -5.22 -5.07 -14.32
CA ALA A 209 -5.96 -5.59 -13.18
C ALA A 209 -6.96 -6.68 -13.61
N ILE A 210 -6.47 -7.70 -14.30
CA ILE A 210 -7.25 -8.83 -14.86
C ILE A 210 -6.77 -10.15 -14.26
N ALA A 211 -7.65 -11.17 -14.30
CA ALA A 211 -7.33 -12.50 -13.77
C ALA A 211 -6.11 -13.14 -14.44
N GLY A 212 -5.87 -12.86 -15.73
CA GLY A 212 -4.70 -13.35 -16.46
C GLY A 212 -3.35 -12.89 -15.93
N GLU A 213 -3.29 -11.74 -15.26
CA GLU A 213 -2.10 -11.20 -14.61
C GLU A 213 -1.93 -11.69 -13.16
N SER A 214 -2.93 -12.37 -12.61
CA SER A 214 -2.88 -12.82 -11.23
C SER A 214 -1.87 -13.94 -11.01
N LEU A 215 -1.07 -13.79 -9.96
CA LEU A 215 -0.20 -14.85 -9.44
C LEU A 215 -0.98 -15.89 -8.63
N PHE A 216 -2.22 -15.55 -8.21
CA PHE A 216 -2.97 -16.34 -7.24
C PHE A 216 -3.72 -17.52 -7.87
N SER A 217 -4.15 -17.39 -9.14
CA SER A 217 -4.99 -18.42 -9.77
C SER A 217 -4.22 -19.53 -10.47
N ALA A 218 -2.98 -19.30 -10.88
CA ALA A 218 -2.05 -20.31 -11.41
C ALA A 218 -0.67 -19.68 -11.65
N PRO A 219 0.19 -19.55 -10.65
CA PRO A 219 1.57 -19.13 -10.89
C PRO A 219 2.29 -20.23 -11.66
N GLY A 220 3.02 -19.84 -12.71
CA GLY A 220 3.90 -20.74 -13.41
C GLY A 220 5.19 -21.03 -12.64
N PRO A 221 5.99 -22.02 -13.09
CA PRO A 221 7.26 -22.34 -12.42
C PRO A 221 8.24 -21.15 -12.37
N ALA A 222 8.20 -20.28 -13.36
CA ALA A 222 9.07 -19.10 -13.45
C ALA A 222 8.73 -18.07 -12.37
N GLU A 223 7.44 -17.80 -12.14
CA GLU A 223 6.95 -16.87 -11.12
C GLU A 223 7.27 -17.40 -9.71
N VAL A 224 7.03 -18.68 -9.45
CA VAL A 224 7.40 -19.34 -8.18
C VAL A 224 8.91 -19.26 -7.96
N ALA A 225 9.71 -19.54 -8.98
CA ALA A 225 11.17 -19.45 -8.89
C ALA A 225 11.66 -18.02 -8.63
N ALA A 226 11.00 -17.00 -9.21
CA ALA A 226 11.33 -15.60 -8.96
C ALA A 226 11.07 -15.21 -7.50
N VAL A 227 9.93 -15.60 -6.93
CA VAL A 227 9.61 -15.33 -5.51
C VAL A 227 10.61 -16.02 -4.58
N ARG A 228 10.93 -17.31 -4.82
CA ARG A 228 11.91 -18.03 -4.01
C ARG A 228 13.32 -17.41 -4.08
N ARG A 229 13.74 -16.94 -5.27
CA ARG A 229 15.02 -16.21 -5.40
C ARG A 229 14.99 -14.92 -4.61
N ALA A 230 13.87 -14.19 -4.64
CA ALA A 230 13.71 -12.96 -3.88
C ALA A 230 13.74 -13.21 -2.36
N GLU A 231 13.11 -14.28 -1.88
CA GLU A 231 13.15 -14.66 -0.45
C GLU A 231 14.58 -14.97 0.01
N LYS A 232 15.31 -15.76 -0.78
CA LYS A 232 16.72 -16.07 -0.47
C LYS A 232 17.56 -14.79 -0.41
N LEU A 233 17.44 -13.93 -1.43
CA LEU A 233 18.19 -12.68 -1.50
C LEU A 233 17.80 -11.71 -0.36
N ALA A 234 16.52 -11.66 0.00
CA ALA A 234 16.05 -10.84 1.10
C ALA A 234 16.71 -11.25 2.43
N LEU A 235 16.82 -12.56 2.69
CA LEU A 235 17.54 -13.07 3.86
C LEU A 235 19.03 -12.67 3.82
N GLU A 236 19.69 -12.80 2.69
CA GLU A 236 21.11 -12.44 2.52
C GLU A 236 21.36 -10.95 2.73
N LEU A 237 20.43 -10.09 2.33
CA LEU A 237 20.54 -8.63 2.44
C LEU A 237 19.90 -8.04 3.71
N GLY A 238 19.31 -8.87 4.58
CA GLY A 238 18.62 -8.42 5.78
C GLY A 238 17.33 -7.63 5.48
N ILE A 239 16.68 -7.88 4.34
CA ILE A 239 15.44 -7.25 3.94
C ILE A 239 14.24 -8.12 4.37
N ALA A 240 13.25 -7.52 5.02
CA ALA A 240 12.00 -8.21 5.32
C ALA A 240 11.12 -8.27 4.05
N LEU A 241 11.03 -9.44 3.42
CA LEU A 241 10.09 -9.66 2.33
C LEU A 241 8.78 -10.24 2.89
N ARG A 242 7.68 -9.48 2.75
CA ARG A 242 6.36 -9.83 3.27
C ARG A 242 5.35 -9.99 2.14
N GLY A 243 4.29 -10.77 2.40
CA GLY A 243 3.19 -10.97 1.46
C GLY A 243 1.83 -10.52 2.01
N SER A 244 0.88 -10.30 1.12
CA SER A 244 -0.51 -9.95 1.46
C SER A 244 -1.18 -11.02 2.29
N GLY A 245 -1.90 -10.63 3.36
CA GLY A 245 -2.68 -11.53 4.22
C GLY A 245 -1.84 -12.17 5.33
N GLU A 246 -0.70 -11.56 5.69
CA GLU A 246 0.20 -12.06 6.74
C GLU A 246 0.80 -13.44 6.44
N VAL A 247 0.77 -13.85 5.19
CA VAL A 247 1.41 -15.08 4.71
C VAL A 247 2.80 -14.77 4.17
N SER A 248 3.67 -15.78 4.10
CA SER A 248 4.96 -15.61 3.44
C SER A 248 4.77 -15.27 1.95
N SER A 249 5.75 -14.61 1.35
CA SER A 249 5.73 -14.33 -0.09
C SER A 249 5.67 -15.61 -0.92
N GLY A 250 6.32 -16.70 -0.46
CA GLY A 250 6.25 -18.01 -1.08
C GLY A 250 4.84 -18.60 -1.04
N ASP A 251 4.13 -18.47 0.08
CA ASP A 251 2.75 -18.96 0.21
C ASP A 251 1.80 -18.23 -0.74
N LEU A 252 2.06 -16.96 -1.08
CA LEU A 252 1.24 -16.22 -2.04
C LEU A 252 1.20 -16.86 -3.44
N VAL A 253 2.26 -17.56 -3.82
CA VAL A 253 2.37 -18.20 -5.13
C VAL A 253 2.19 -19.73 -5.08
N THR A 254 2.06 -20.30 -3.89
CA THR A 254 1.89 -21.76 -3.70
C THR A 254 0.52 -22.16 -3.17
N LEU A 255 -0.27 -21.22 -2.62
CA LEU A 255 -1.63 -21.49 -2.17
C LEU A 255 -2.54 -21.80 -3.37
N THR A 256 -2.77 -23.06 -3.60
CA THR A 256 -3.66 -23.57 -4.67
C THR A 256 -5.14 -23.57 -4.28
N ASP A 257 -5.43 -23.54 -2.98
CA ASP A 257 -6.79 -23.56 -2.46
C ASP A 257 -7.33 -22.15 -2.26
N ALA A 258 -7.72 -21.49 -3.36
CA ALA A 258 -8.60 -20.35 -3.24
C ALA A 258 -9.94 -20.85 -2.66
N PRO A 259 -10.41 -20.32 -1.51
CA PRO A 259 -11.73 -20.68 -1.01
C PRO A 259 -12.76 -20.33 -2.08
N GLU A 260 -13.75 -21.21 -2.31
CA GLU A 260 -14.82 -20.99 -3.29
C GLU A 260 -15.51 -19.62 -3.14
N GLN A 261 -15.46 -19.06 -1.94
CA GLN A 261 -16.00 -17.74 -1.62
C GLN A 261 -15.00 -16.95 -0.75
N PRO A 262 -13.97 -16.32 -1.36
CA PRO A 262 -12.91 -15.61 -0.62
C PRO A 262 -13.43 -14.45 0.22
N TYR A 263 -14.58 -13.86 -0.17
CA TYR A 263 -15.21 -12.75 0.56
C TYR A 263 -15.89 -13.18 1.86
N GLN A 264 -16.26 -14.45 2.04
CA GLN A 264 -16.87 -14.94 3.28
C GLN A 264 -15.94 -14.81 4.49
N ARG A 265 -14.63 -14.73 4.30
CA ARG A 265 -13.65 -14.54 5.37
C ARG A 265 -13.29 -13.07 5.61
N CYS A 266 -13.73 -12.16 4.74
CA CYS A 266 -13.40 -10.74 4.87
C CYS A 266 -14.20 -10.11 6.02
N ARG A 267 -13.49 -9.55 7.02
CA ARG A 267 -14.07 -8.83 8.15
C ARG A 267 -14.00 -7.31 8.02
N ARG A 268 -13.41 -6.81 6.96
CA ARG A 268 -13.27 -5.35 6.75
C ARG A 268 -14.56 -4.57 6.89
N PRO A 269 -15.75 -5.04 6.41
CA PRO A 269 -17.00 -4.30 6.59
C PRO A 269 -17.38 -4.02 8.05
N TRP A 270 -16.82 -4.78 9.01
CA TRP A 270 -17.09 -4.62 10.44
C TRP A 270 -15.96 -3.92 11.21
N THR A 271 -14.79 -3.77 10.62
CA THR A 271 -13.58 -3.29 11.31
C THR A 271 -13.01 -2.02 10.70
N LEU A 272 -13.46 -1.67 9.49
CA LEU A 272 -12.92 -0.58 8.71
C LEU A 272 -14.05 0.27 8.12
N MET A 273 -13.91 1.60 8.19
CA MET A 273 -14.71 2.57 7.44
C MET A 273 -13.83 3.22 6.37
N TYR A 274 -14.36 3.37 5.18
CA TYR A 274 -13.74 4.11 4.09
C TYR A 274 -14.51 5.41 3.85
N VAL A 275 -13.79 6.52 3.77
CA VAL A 275 -14.34 7.83 3.43
C VAL A 275 -13.64 8.34 2.18
N THR A 276 -14.41 8.61 1.12
CA THR A 276 -13.89 9.13 -0.15
C THR A 276 -13.49 10.60 -0.04
N ALA A 277 -12.73 11.10 -1.02
CA ALA A 277 -12.35 12.52 -1.10
C ALA A 277 -13.56 13.46 -1.23
N ASN A 278 -14.71 12.94 -1.69
CA ASN A 278 -15.98 13.67 -1.77
C ASN A 278 -16.79 13.61 -0.46
N GLY A 279 -16.30 12.92 0.57
CA GLY A 279 -16.96 12.83 1.88
C GLY A 279 -18.06 11.76 1.98
N ASN A 280 -18.10 10.81 1.04
CA ASN A 280 -19.04 9.68 1.02
C ASN A 280 -18.46 8.46 1.74
#